data_9248d3ffd09a7f0d1015bea7d2e34f60
#
_entry.id   9248d3ffd09a7f0d1015bea7d2e34f60
#
_cell.length_a   1.000
_cell.length_b   1.000
_cell.length_c   1.000
_cell.angle_alpha   90.00
_cell.angle_beta   90.00
_cell.angle_gamma   90.00
#
_symmetry.space_group_name_H-M   'P 1'
#
loop_
_entity.id
_entity.type
_entity.pdbx_description
1 polymer ?
#
loop_
_entity_poly.entity_id
_entity_poly.type
_entity_poly.pdbx_seq_one_letter_code
_entity_poly.pdbx_strand_id
1 'polypeptide(L)'
;EGASLTSIYGMKSLGISPTNGKEIYLRRNGDVTDVWSADEWTIIGDTAPKGQGSFGYTLSYKQLSMFASFLYTFGGDAYNNTLVSYVENADIKNDNVDKRVLLDRWQKPGDITTMKDIRDRNVTTGASSRFVQKNNTLQWSSLTMSYNFRPEQLKKLHLSGLRLSFTMNDLFYWSTIRQERGLDY
;
A
#
# COMPACT_ATOMS: atom_id res chain seq x y z
N GLU A 1 24.24 -12.78 -7.10
CA GLU A 1 24.14 -12.58 -8.55
C GLU A 1 22.78 -13.11 -9.04
N GLY A 2 22.10 -12.37 -9.91
CA GLY A 2 20.81 -12.79 -10.51
C GLY A 2 19.53 -12.32 -9.80
N ALA A 3 19.62 -11.45 -8.80
CA ALA A 3 18.44 -10.85 -8.18
C ALA A 3 17.80 -9.78 -9.10
N SER A 4 16.47 -9.60 -8.98
CA SER A 4 15.75 -8.53 -9.66
C SER A 4 16.26 -7.16 -9.20
N LEU A 5 16.29 -6.18 -10.10
CA LEU A 5 16.59 -4.78 -9.76
C LEU A 5 15.53 -4.17 -8.82
N THR A 6 14.36 -4.77 -8.75
CA THR A 6 13.22 -4.35 -7.93
C THR A 6 13.15 -5.09 -6.58
N SER A 7 14.16 -5.95 -6.29
CA SER A 7 14.22 -6.69 -5.02
C SER A 7 14.38 -5.75 -3.83
N ILE A 8 13.61 -6.02 -2.78
CA ILE A 8 13.71 -5.36 -1.48
C ILE A 8 14.69 -6.16 -0.63
N TYR A 9 15.70 -5.49 -0.08
CA TYR A 9 16.71 -6.10 0.77
C TYR A 9 16.53 -5.69 2.23
N GLY A 10 16.78 -6.62 3.15
CA GLY A 10 16.76 -6.41 4.59
C GLY A 10 17.00 -7.69 5.36
N MET A 11 16.97 -7.61 6.67
CA MET A 11 17.03 -8.80 7.52
C MET A 11 15.65 -9.48 7.60
N LYS A 12 15.66 -10.81 7.63
CA LYS A 12 14.43 -11.57 7.87
C LYS A 12 14.05 -11.46 9.35
N SER A 13 12.92 -10.83 9.62
CA SER A 13 12.37 -10.70 10.97
C SER A 13 11.56 -11.92 11.37
N LEU A 14 11.71 -12.35 12.62
CA LEU A 14 10.89 -13.35 13.29
C LEU A 14 9.81 -12.72 14.18
N GLY A 15 9.71 -11.38 14.17
CA GLY A 15 8.78 -10.62 14.99
C GLY A 15 9.41 -10.00 16.22
N ILE A 16 8.57 -9.63 17.18
CA ILE A 16 8.98 -9.02 18.45
C ILE A 16 9.06 -10.10 19.53
N SER A 17 10.19 -10.11 20.25
CA SER A 17 10.36 -11.00 21.41
C SER A 17 9.35 -10.66 22.51
N PRO A 18 8.51 -11.62 22.93
CA PRO A 18 7.61 -11.40 24.06
C PRO A 18 8.35 -11.14 25.37
N THR A 19 9.61 -11.58 25.47
CA THR A 19 10.39 -11.50 26.73
C THR A 19 10.92 -10.09 26.99
N ASN A 20 11.43 -9.41 25.95
CA ASN A 20 12.16 -8.15 26.10
C ASN A 20 11.70 -7.03 25.15
N GLY A 21 10.71 -7.29 24.29
CA GLY A 21 10.16 -6.30 23.35
C GLY A 21 11.08 -5.88 22.21
N LYS A 22 12.20 -6.57 22.01
CA LYS A 22 13.11 -6.31 20.89
C LYS A 22 12.71 -7.10 19.66
N GLU A 23 13.04 -6.59 18.47
CA GLU A 23 12.89 -7.34 17.23
C GLU A 23 13.93 -8.47 17.15
N ILE A 24 13.49 -9.63 16.71
CA ILE A 24 14.31 -10.82 16.53
C ILE A 24 14.51 -11.06 15.04
N TYR A 25 15.74 -11.31 14.64
CA TYR A 25 16.14 -11.52 13.25
C TYR A 25 16.72 -12.91 13.04
N LEU A 26 16.53 -13.43 11.84
CA LEU A 26 17.16 -14.64 11.36
C LEU A 26 18.39 -14.27 10.51
N ARG A 27 19.56 -14.72 10.89
CA ARG A 27 20.80 -14.59 10.12
C ARG A 27 20.83 -15.54 8.92
N ARG A 28 21.72 -15.28 7.97
CA ARG A 28 21.92 -16.16 6.80
C ARG A 28 22.34 -17.58 7.17
N ASN A 29 23.08 -17.76 8.25
CA ASN A 29 23.51 -19.05 8.77
C ASN A 29 22.40 -19.82 9.54
N GLY A 30 21.23 -19.21 9.71
CA GLY A 30 20.10 -19.80 10.46
C GLY A 30 20.05 -19.44 11.94
N ASP A 31 21.04 -18.72 12.48
CA ASP A 31 21.05 -18.28 13.87
C ASP A 31 20.04 -17.16 14.12
N VAL A 32 19.53 -17.10 15.35
CA VAL A 32 18.62 -16.06 15.81
C VAL A 32 19.40 -14.99 16.59
N THR A 33 19.11 -13.71 16.31
CA THR A 33 19.76 -12.57 16.95
C THR A 33 18.78 -11.42 17.17
N ASP A 34 19.03 -10.58 18.15
CA ASP A 34 18.34 -9.30 18.36
C ASP A 34 19.15 -8.09 17.83
N VAL A 35 20.29 -8.37 17.20
CA VAL A 35 21.18 -7.34 16.61
C VAL A 35 20.98 -7.29 15.10
N TRP A 36 20.54 -6.14 14.60
CA TRP A 36 20.40 -5.86 13.19
C TRP A 36 21.78 -5.60 12.55
N SER A 37 22.03 -6.16 11.37
CA SER A 37 23.27 -5.92 10.59
C SER A 37 22.96 -5.90 9.10
N ALA A 38 23.52 -4.92 8.39
CA ALA A 38 23.42 -4.85 6.93
C ALA A 38 24.14 -6.01 6.22
N ASP A 39 25.16 -6.60 6.85
CA ASP A 39 25.88 -7.74 6.29
C ASP A 39 25.03 -9.01 6.17
N GLU A 40 23.96 -9.09 6.95
CA GLU A 40 23.00 -10.19 6.98
C GLU A 40 21.79 -9.98 6.06
N TRP A 41 21.81 -8.96 5.20
CA TRP A 41 20.71 -8.68 4.28
C TRP A 41 20.45 -9.84 3.32
N THR A 42 19.18 -10.13 3.15
CA THR A 42 18.64 -11.09 2.18
C THR A 42 17.52 -10.42 1.39
N ILE A 43 17.07 -11.06 0.33
CA ILE A 43 15.88 -10.61 -0.39
C ILE A 43 14.66 -10.91 0.49
N ILE A 44 13.93 -9.86 0.87
CA ILE A 44 12.74 -9.92 1.73
C ILE A 44 11.45 -9.63 0.97
N GLY A 45 11.54 -9.20 -0.29
CA GLY A 45 10.40 -8.94 -1.17
C GLY A 45 10.84 -8.48 -2.56
N ASP A 46 9.87 -8.27 -3.44
CA ASP A 46 10.08 -7.70 -4.78
C ASP A 46 8.96 -6.71 -5.10
N THR A 47 9.32 -5.47 -5.48
CA THR A 47 8.34 -4.44 -5.82
C THR A 47 7.69 -4.66 -7.18
N ALA A 48 8.29 -5.48 -8.06
CA ALA A 48 7.70 -5.80 -9.34
C ALA A 48 6.39 -6.58 -9.17
N PRO A 49 5.27 -6.12 -9.75
CA PRO A 49 4.04 -6.88 -9.74
C PRO A 49 4.19 -8.15 -10.59
N LYS A 50 3.58 -9.25 -10.15
CA LYS A 50 3.49 -10.49 -10.93
C LYS A 50 2.57 -10.34 -12.14
N GLY A 51 1.60 -9.44 -12.04
CA GLY A 51 0.73 -9.08 -13.13
C GLY A 51 0.10 -7.71 -12.95
N GLN A 52 -0.11 -7.04 -14.08
CA GLN A 52 -0.80 -5.76 -14.15
C GLN A 52 -1.57 -5.68 -15.46
N GLY A 53 -2.64 -4.90 -15.46
CA GLY A 53 -3.43 -4.71 -16.66
C GLY A 53 -4.56 -3.72 -16.46
N SER A 54 -5.37 -3.61 -17.50
CA SER A 54 -6.57 -2.80 -17.48
C SER A 54 -7.73 -3.56 -18.09
N PHE A 55 -8.93 -3.24 -17.65
CA PHE A 55 -10.18 -3.65 -18.29
C PHE A 55 -11.16 -2.49 -18.26
N GLY A 56 -12.07 -2.50 -19.21
CA GLY A 56 -13.11 -1.50 -19.27
C GLY A 56 -14.36 -2.05 -19.94
N TYR A 57 -15.46 -1.34 -19.78
CA TYR A 57 -16.70 -1.66 -20.45
C TYR A 57 -17.39 -0.41 -20.98
N THR A 58 -18.11 -0.57 -22.07
CA THR A 58 -18.98 0.45 -22.63
C THR A 58 -20.41 -0.06 -22.60
N LEU A 59 -21.30 0.72 -22.02
CA LEU A 59 -22.73 0.49 -22.03
C LEU A 59 -23.40 1.57 -22.87
N SER A 60 -24.28 1.18 -23.75
CA SER A 60 -25.04 2.11 -24.58
C SER A 60 -26.53 1.78 -24.51
N TYR A 61 -27.31 2.76 -24.16
CA TYR A 61 -28.78 2.65 -24.12
C TYR A 61 -29.41 3.87 -24.75
N LYS A 62 -30.04 3.69 -25.91
CA LYS A 62 -30.64 4.78 -26.69
C LYS A 62 -29.58 5.88 -26.99
N GLN A 63 -29.76 7.09 -26.42
CA GLN A 63 -28.90 8.25 -26.59
C GLN A 63 -27.82 8.37 -25.52
N LEU A 64 -27.90 7.56 -24.47
CA LEU A 64 -26.93 7.52 -23.36
C LEU A 64 -25.87 6.47 -23.66
N SER A 65 -24.60 6.85 -23.48
CA SER A 65 -23.47 5.92 -23.46
C SER A 65 -22.62 6.19 -22.22
N MET A 66 -22.11 5.11 -21.64
CA MET A 66 -21.23 5.14 -20.47
C MET A 66 -20.02 4.25 -20.74
N PHE A 67 -18.85 4.78 -20.46
CA PHE A 67 -17.59 4.05 -20.50
C PHE A 67 -16.94 4.09 -19.14
N ALA A 68 -16.49 2.94 -18.63
CA ALA A 68 -15.70 2.86 -17.41
C ALA A 68 -14.42 2.06 -17.65
N SER A 69 -13.32 2.49 -17.04
CA SER A 69 -12.01 1.88 -17.14
C SER A 69 -11.42 1.62 -15.76
N PHE A 70 -10.80 0.46 -15.60
CA PHE A 70 -10.18 -0.01 -14.36
C PHE A 70 -8.74 -0.43 -14.64
N LEU A 71 -7.87 -0.12 -13.69
CA LEU A 71 -6.48 -0.58 -13.65
C LEU A 71 -6.31 -1.53 -12.47
N TYR A 72 -5.53 -2.57 -12.63
CA TYR A 72 -5.21 -3.49 -11.53
C TYR A 72 -3.74 -3.89 -11.55
N THR A 73 -3.19 -4.12 -10.35
CA THR A 73 -1.87 -4.73 -10.15
C THR A 73 -1.97 -5.78 -9.05
N PHE A 74 -1.18 -6.84 -9.15
CA PHE A 74 -1.14 -7.86 -8.11
C PHE A 74 0.22 -8.53 -8.00
N GLY A 75 0.52 -9.02 -6.80
CA GLY A 75 1.67 -9.88 -6.50
C GLY A 75 2.99 -9.16 -6.30
N GLY A 76 3.02 -7.83 -6.28
CA GLY A 76 4.16 -7.04 -5.85
C GLY A 76 4.21 -6.90 -4.34
N ASP A 77 5.38 -6.51 -3.82
CA ASP A 77 5.59 -6.16 -2.44
C ASP A 77 5.91 -4.66 -2.31
N ALA A 78 5.60 -4.07 -1.18
CA ALA A 78 6.04 -2.73 -0.84
C ALA A 78 6.61 -2.69 0.57
N TYR A 79 7.70 -1.95 0.74
CA TYR A 79 8.25 -1.68 2.06
C TYR A 79 7.57 -0.44 2.65
N ASN A 80 6.89 -0.62 3.79
CA ASN A 80 6.11 0.44 4.41
C ASN A 80 6.98 1.38 5.25
N ASN A 81 7.68 2.31 4.59
CA ASN A 81 8.50 3.32 5.25
C ASN A 81 7.71 4.22 6.21
N THR A 82 6.45 4.51 5.88
CA THR A 82 5.57 5.32 6.71
C THR A 82 5.34 4.66 8.07
N LEU A 83 5.08 3.34 8.06
CA LEU A 83 4.92 2.58 9.29
C LEU A 83 6.20 2.56 10.12
N VAL A 84 7.37 2.43 9.48
CA VAL A 84 8.67 2.47 10.16
C VAL A 84 8.91 3.84 10.81
N SER A 85 8.74 4.92 10.05
CA SER A 85 9.13 6.26 10.50
C SER A 85 8.13 6.86 11.50
N TYR A 86 6.83 6.73 11.23
CA TYR A 86 5.79 7.43 11.99
C TYR A 86 5.08 6.57 13.05
N VAL A 87 5.28 5.25 13.01
CA VAL A 87 4.70 4.37 14.03
C VAL A 87 5.80 3.68 14.84
N GLU A 88 6.71 2.94 14.18
CA GLU A 88 7.74 2.17 14.89
C GLU A 88 8.76 3.07 15.58
N ASN A 89 9.33 4.04 14.86
CA ASN A 89 10.35 4.96 15.35
C ASN A 89 9.76 6.34 15.75
N ALA A 90 8.45 6.42 16.01
CA ALA A 90 7.79 7.69 16.31
C ALA A 90 8.41 8.43 17.51
N ASP A 91 8.68 9.71 17.35
CA ASP A 91 9.14 10.57 18.44
C ASP A 91 7.95 11.19 19.19
N ILE A 92 7.45 10.49 20.19
CA ILE A 92 6.31 10.92 21.01
C ILE A 92 6.58 12.13 21.88
N LYS A 93 7.84 12.61 21.98
CA LYS A 93 8.17 13.79 22.78
C LYS A 93 8.04 15.08 21.98
N ASN A 94 8.39 15.02 20.69
CA ASN A 94 8.50 16.19 19.83
C ASN A 94 7.42 16.25 18.75
N ASP A 95 6.81 15.11 18.40
CA ASP A 95 5.87 15.01 17.30
C ASP A 95 4.45 14.63 17.76
N ASN A 96 3.46 15.08 17.00
CA ASN A 96 2.10 14.58 17.15
C ASN A 96 2.02 13.21 16.44
N VAL A 97 1.86 12.14 17.21
CA VAL A 97 1.98 10.78 16.73
C VAL A 97 0.63 10.10 16.50
N ASP A 98 0.60 9.11 15.62
CA ASP A 98 -0.57 8.27 15.38
C ASP A 98 -0.91 7.43 16.64
N LYS A 99 -2.23 7.28 16.92
CA LYS A 99 -2.70 6.47 18.05
C LYS A 99 -2.21 5.02 18.05
N ARG A 100 -1.86 4.47 16.88
CA ARG A 100 -1.31 3.11 16.72
C ARG A 100 0.05 2.94 17.37
N VAL A 101 0.79 4.03 17.57
CA VAL A 101 2.06 4.01 18.34
C VAL A 101 1.88 3.37 19.71
N LEU A 102 0.67 3.46 20.29
CA LEU A 102 0.35 2.94 21.62
C LEU A 102 -0.44 1.62 21.59
N LEU A 103 -1.17 1.32 20.51
CA LEU A 103 -2.16 0.26 20.53
C LEU A 103 -1.60 -1.15 20.32
N ASP A 104 -0.55 -1.30 19.51
CA ASP A 104 0.01 -2.61 19.13
C ASP A 104 1.50 -2.69 19.42
N ARG A 105 1.89 -2.19 20.58
CA ARG A 105 3.29 -2.07 20.99
C ARG A 105 3.54 -2.86 22.26
N TRP A 106 4.69 -3.50 22.32
CA TRP A 106 5.14 -4.24 23.49
C TRP A 106 5.30 -3.31 24.70
N GLN A 107 4.75 -3.68 25.85
CA GLN A 107 4.77 -2.91 27.10
C GLN A 107 5.36 -3.70 28.27
N LYS A 108 5.09 -5.01 28.34
CA LYS A 108 5.53 -5.88 29.43
C LYS A 108 5.87 -7.30 28.94
N PRO A 109 6.71 -8.04 29.68
CA PRO A 109 6.99 -9.43 29.38
C PRO A 109 5.72 -10.28 29.22
N GLY A 110 5.67 -11.05 28.12
CA GLY A 110 4.52 -11.86 27.75
C GLY A 110 3.62 -11.23 26.68
N ASP A 111 3.77 -9.95 26.36
CA ASP A 111 2.98 -9.30 25.30
C ASP A 111 3.40 -9.83 23.92
N ILE A 112 2.40 -10.21 23.12
CA ILE A 112 2.57 -10.58 21.69
C ILE A 112 2.09 -9.42 20.86
N THR A 113 3.02 -8.72 20.21
CA THR A 113 2.76 -7.47 19.51
C THR A 113 3.52 -7.39 18.19
N THR A 114 3.12 -6.49 17.31
CA THR A 114 3.80 -6.27 16.02
C THR A 114 4.84 -5.16 16.07
N MET A 115 4.81 -4.30 17.12
CA MET A 115 5.74 -3.17 17.29
C MET A 115 6.62 -3.38 18.52
N LYS A 116 7.90 -2.98 18.42
CA LYS A 116 8.88 -3.10 19.51
C LYS A 116 8.54 -2.20 20.70
N ASP A 117 9.25 -2.39 21.83
CA ASP A 117 9.16 -1.51 22.98
C ASP A 117 9.50 -0.06 22.59
N ILE A 118 8.62 0.88 22.95
CA ILE A 118 8.82 2.31 22.65
C ILE A 118 10.03 2.90 23.37
N ARG A 119 10.48 2.29 24.46
CA ARG A 119 11.68 2.71 25.21
C ARG A 119 12.96 2.38 24.46
N ASP A 120 12.94 1.45 23.52
CA ASP A 120 14.08 1.10 22.68
C ASP A 120 14.26 2.10 21.51
N ARG A 121 14.35 3.40 21.85
CA ARG A 121 14.47 4.49 20.87
C ARG A 121 15.89 4.70 20.37
N ASN A 122 16.87 4.26 21.15
CA ASN A 122 18.29 4.46 20.83
C ASN A 122 18.74 3.61 19.66
N VAL A 123 17.93 2.64 19.25
CA VAL A 123 18.17 1.76 18.10
C VAL A 123 17.12 2.04 17.05
N THR A 124 17.52 2.74 15.99
CA THR A 124 16.66 2.92 14.80
C THR A 124 16.39 1.55 14.19
N THR A 125 15.12 1.24 13.94
CA THR A 125 14.72 0.01 13.28
C THR A 125 15.26 0.01 11.86
N GLY A 126 16.12 -0.95 11.56
CA GLY A 126 16.68 -1.15 10.22
C GLY A 126 15.70 -1.90 9.31
N ALA A 127 16.07 -2.01 8.03
CA ALA A 127 15.24 -2.69 7.05
C ALA A 127 15.02 -4.15 7.41
N SER A 128 13.75 -4.55 7.60
CA SER A 128 13.37 -5.92 7.94
C SER A 128 12.09 -6.37 7.24
N SER A 129 11.91 -7.67 7.12
CA SER A 129 10.73 -8.25 6.45
C SER A 129 9.40 -7.95 7.16
N ARG A 130 9.43 -7.47 8.40
CA ARG A 130 8.24 -7.11 9.18
C ARG A 130 7.44 -5.97 8.55
N PHE A 131 8.09 -5.11 7.80
CA PHE A 131 7.47 -3.95 7.13
C PHE A 131 7.22 -4.16 5.64
N VAL A 132 7.48 -5.36 5.12
CA VAL A 132 7.13 -5.73 3.75
C VAL A 132 5.68 -6.16 3.71
N GLN A 133 4.90 -5.54 2.84
CA GLN A 133 3.47 -5.80 2.67
C GLN A 133 3.16 -6.12 1.22
N LYS A 134 2.14 -6.96 0.99
CA LYS A 134 1.63 -7.20 -0.36
C LYS A 134 0.95 -5.96 -0.91
N ASN A 135 1.33 -5.58 -2.12
CA ASN A 135 0.79 -4.42 -2.83
C ASN A 135 -0.09 -4.86 -4.00
N ASN A 136 -1.33 -5.21 -3.71
CA ASN A 136 -2.34 -5.43 -4.73
C ASN A 136 -3.24 -4.20 -4.80
N THR A 137 -3.49 -3.70 -6.01
CA THR A 137 -4.28 -2.49 -6.22
C THR A 137 -5.37 -2.68 -7.25
N LEU A 138 -6.49 -2.02 -7.04
CA LEU A 138 -7.56 -1.85 -8.02
C LEU A 138 -7.95 -0.38 -8.04
N GLN A 139 -7.85 0.24 -9.21
CA GLN A 139 -8.18 1.64 -9.41
C GLN A 139 -9.32 1.77 -10.42
N TRP A 140 -10.37 2.50 -10.09
CA TRP A 140 -11.34 2.96 -11.06
C TRP A 140 -10.82 4.24 -11.72
N SER A 141 -10.15 4.04 -12.86
CA SER A 141 -9.35 5.06 -13.52
C SER A 141 -10.20 6.15 -14.16
N SER A 142 -11.29 5.78 -14.85
CA SER A 142 -12.14 6.76 -15.50
C SER A 142 -13.59 6.30 -15.65
N LEU A 143 -14.49 7.28 -15.62
CA LEU A 143 -15.89 7.12 -15.99
C LEU A 143 -16.27 8.26 -16.93
N THR A 144 -16.75 7.93 -18.13
CA THR A 144 -17.28 8.89 -19.08
C THR A 144 -18.74 8.57 -19.37
N MET A 145 -19.61 9.51 -19.16
CA MET A 145 -21.02 9.44 -19.54
C MET A 145 -21.28 10.44 -20.67
N SER A 146 -21.97 10.02 -21.71
CA SER A 146 -22.30 10.89 -22.86
C SER A 146 -23.77 10.74 -23.23
N TYR A 147 -24.41 11.86 -23.55
CA TYR A 147 -25.75 11.91 -24.08
C TYR A 147 -25.76 12.61 -25.42
N ASN A 148 -26.22 11.90 -26.44
CA ASN A 148 -26.40 12.45 -27.79
C ASN A 148 -27.85 12.88 -27.97
N PHE A 149 -28.09 14.15 -28.14
CA PHE A 149 -29.43 14.68 -28.36
C PHE A 149 -29.96 14.28 -29.73
N ARG A 150 -31.25 13.96 -29.80
CA ARG A 150 -31.90 13.65 -31.07
C ARG A 150 -32.11 14.92 -31.90
N PRO A 151 -32.08 14.82 -33.26
CA PRO A 151 -32.32 15.96 -34.13
C PRO A 151 -33.66 16.67 -33.87
N GLU A 152 -34.70 15.91 -33.49
CA GLU A 152 -36.02 16.48 -33.20
C GLU A 152 -35.99 17.42 -31.98
N GLN A 153 -35.16 17.11 -30.98
CA GLN A 153 -34.99 17.95 -29.77
C GLN A 153 -34.22 19.23 -30.07
N LEU A 154 -33.39 19.21 -31.10
CA LEU A 154 -32.48 20.31 -31.47
C LEU A 154 -33.05 21.26 -32.52
N LYS A 155 -34.15 20.91 -33.20
CA LYS A 155 -34.78 21.74 -34.24
C LYS A 155 -35.11 23.15 -33.74
N LYS A 156 -35.59 23.31 -32.52
CA LYS A 156 -35.90 24.61 -31.92
C LYS A 156 -34.68 25.48 -31.66
N LEU A 157 -33.50 24.84 -31.49
CA LEU A 157 -32.25 25.52 -31.21
C LEU A 157 -31.41 25.76 -32.50
N HIS A 158 -31.93 25.36 -33.67
CA HIS A 158 -31.22 25.43 -34.98
C HIS A 158 -29.85 24.73 -34.96
N LEU A 159 -29.70 23.66 -34.16
CA LEU A 159 -28.48 22.87 -34.07
C LEU A 159 -28.63 21.55 -34.84
N SER A 160 -27.58 21.17 -35.59
CA SER A 160 -27.52 19.92 -36.36
C SER A 160 -27.14 18.71 -35.47
N GLY A 161 -26.46 18.95 -34.34
CA GLY A 161 -26.11 17.91 -33.39
C GLY A 161 -25.61 18.54 -32.08
N LEU A 162 -25.87 17.86 -30.97
CA LEU A 162 -25.37 18.21 -29.64
C LEU A 162 -25.05 16.92 -28.89
N ARG A 163 -23.85 16.84 -28.34
CA ARG A 163 -23.41 15.81 -27.43
C ARG A 163 -22.95 16.44 -26.13
N LEU A 164 -23.54 16.02 -25.03
CA LEU A 164 -23.08 16.38 -23.69
C LEU A 164 -22.27 15.21 -23.14
N SER A 165 -21.07 15.48 -22.67
CA SER A 165 -20.19 14.48 -22.06
C SER A 165 -19.75 14.94 -20.68
N PHE A 166 -19.78 14.02 -19.74
CA PHE A 166 -19.30 14.19 -18.39
C PHE A 166 -18.22 13.12 -18.12
N THR A 167 -17.03 13.54 -17.72
CA THR A 167 -15.91 12.65 -17.46
C THR A 167 -15.39 12.89 -16.04
N MET A 168 -15.20 11.80 -15.30
CA MET A 168 -14.53 11.76 -14.00
C MET A 168 -13.32 10.85 -14.10
N ASN A 169 -12.22 11.23 -13.47
CA ASN A 169 -11.00 10.43 -13.38
C ASN A 169 -10.69 10.13 -11.90
N ASP A 170 -9.97 9.04 -11.65
CA ASP A 170 -9.47 8.63 -10.34
C ASP A 170 -10.57 8.54 -9.26
N LEU A 171 -11.70 7.89 -9.61
CA LEU A 171 -12.88 7.86 -8.76
C LEU A 171 -12.67 7.04 -7.50
N PHE A 172 -11.93 5.93 -7.60
CA PHE A 172 -11.75 5.01 -6.50
C PHE A 172 -10.41 4.30 -6.60
N TYR A 173 -9.73 4.18 -5.47
CA TYR A 173 -8.49 3.43 -5.33
C TYR A 173 -8.59 2.49 -4.13
N TRP A 174 -8.35 1.20 -4.37
CA TRP A 174 -8.26 0.18 -3.36
C TRP A 174 -6.84 -0.41 -3.36
N SER A 175 -6.30 -0.64 -2.17
CA SER A 175 -4.97 -1.25 -1.98
C SER A 175 -4.98 -2.16 -0.76
N THR A 176 -4.29 -3.29 -0.84
CA THR A 176 -4.09 -4.18 0.31
C THR A 176 -3.30 -3.49 1.42
N ILE A 177 -2.32 -2.65 1.08
CA ILE A 177 -1.53 -1.90 2.06
C ILE A 177 -2.42 -1.01 2.92
N ARG A 178 -3.34 -0.27 2.28
CA ARG A 178 -4.27 0.63 2.95
C ARG A 178 -5.21 -0.10 3.90
N GLN A 179 -5.70 -1.27 3.51
CA GLN A 179 -6.66 -2.04 4.31
C GLN A 179 -6.01 -2.72 5.52
N GLU A 180 -4.83 -3.33 5.34
CA GLU A 180 -4.18 -4.09 6.40
C GLU A 180 -3.74 -3.24 7.58
N ARG A 181 -3.47 -1.95 7.37
CA ARG A 181 -2.88 -1.10 8.40
C ARG A 181 -3.62 0.21 8.65
N GLY A 182 -4.71 0.49 7.93
CA GLY A 182 -5.53 1.69 8.13
C GLY A 182 -4.79 3.02 7.94
N LEU A 183 -3.67 3.01 7.24
CA LEU A 183 -2.93 4.21 6.85
C LEU A 183 -3.57 4.77 5.59
N ASP A 184 -4.12 5.97 5.69
CA ASP A 184 -4.43 6.78 4.52
C ASP A 184 -3.11 7.43 4.06
N TYR A 185 -2.71 7.14 2.83
CA TYR A 185 -1.61 7.81 2.15
C TYR A 185 -2.14 9.01 1.38
#